data_2190c0cec1e3d2df6b5b93929cb7d812
#
_entry.id   2190c0cec1e3d2df6b5b93929cb7d812
#
_cell.length_a   1.000
_cell.length_b   1.000
_cell.length_c   1.000
_cell.angle_alpha   90.00
_cell.angle_beta   90.00
_cell.angle_gamma   90.00
#
_symmetry.space_group_name_H-M   'P 1'
#
loop_
_entity.id
_entity.type
_entity.pdbx_description
1 polymer ?
#
loop_
_entity_poly.entity_id
_entity_poly.type
_entity_poly.pdbx_seq_one_letter_code
_entity_poly.pdbx_strand_id
1 'polypeptide(L)'
;MSLFRKGAVMEKASEGMADQLEKALRDSLPDDLTPEQVAALDPSRFEMAEYDDTLAEKTGYSSYSYWRSTFRAFWNNRLARFLLVALLLLIAFTIIQPHLPGQRPPAQIYDFDDGSVMRNLPPSHDFWFGTNAVGQDLWARVWSGTRTSLLIALIVAISDNVIGITIGILWGYVRKLDAFLTEVYNIIDNIPRTIILILISYILRPGMATMIISMCCVGWLGMARFIRNQILMIRDRDYNLASRCLGTPTRKIILKNLLPYLVSVIMLQTALAIPSVISDEVFLTYCGLGMPKNIASLGNLVEEGRKMMMTSSRYQLIFPALVVTFITVSFYLIGNTFADASDPRNHV
;
A
#
# COMPACT_ATOMS: atom_id res chain seq x y z
N MET A 1 21.79 -11.24 11.71
CA MET A 1 22.10 -12.26 12.73
C MET A 1 20.85 -12.80 13.46
N SER A 2 19.67 -12.15 13.42
CA SER A 2 18.42 -12.62 14.07
C SER A 2 17.61 -13.63 13.24
N LEU A 3 17.72 -13.63 11.91
CA LEU A 3 17.00 -14.53 11.01
C LEU A 3 17.51 -15.98 11.03
N PHE A 4 18.83 -16.18 11.26
CA PHE A 4 19.41 -17.53 11.41
C PHE A 4 19.00 -18.20 12.73
N ARG A 5 18.69 -17.42 13.76
CA ARG A 5 18.25 -17.96 15.06
C ARG A 5 16.79 -18.45 15.05
N LYS A 6 15.92 -17.84 14.20
CA LYS A 6 14.52 -18.28 14.06
C LYS A 6 14.40 -19.56 13.24
N GLY A 7 15.20 -19.75 12.20
CA GLY A 7 15.24 -20.98 11.42
C GLY A 7 15.65 -22.19 12.28
N ALA A 8 16.72 -22.04 13.05
CA ALA A 8 17.20 -23.11 13.96
C ALA A 8 16.23 -23.42 15.12
N VAL A 9 15.41 -22.47 15.54
CA VAL A 9 14.38 -22.68 16.58
C VAL A 9 13.17 -23.41 15.99
N MET A 10 12.78 -23.12 14.75
CA MET A 10 11.68 -23.83 14.06
C MET A 10 12.07 -25.26 13.68
N GLU A 11 13.32 -25.48 13.24
CA GLU A 11 13.85 -26.80 12.94
C GLU A 11 13.91 -27.67 14.19
N LYS A 12 14.39 -27.16 15.33
CA LYS A 12 14.34 -27.83 16.63
C LYS A 12 12.91 -28.06 17.14
N ALA A 13 11.96 -27.17 16.85
CA ALA A 13 10.56 -27.36 17.23
C ALA A 13 9.88 -28.45 16.39
N SER A 14 10.21 -28.55 15.09
CA SER A 14 9.72 -29.65 14.24
C SER A 14 10.34 -30.98 14.58
N GLU A 15 11.63 -31.06 14.91
CA GLU A 15 12.32 -32.25 15.41
C GLU A 15 11.75 -32.69 16.76
N GLY A 16 11.51 -31.76 17.69
CA GLY A 16 10.91 -32.05 18.97
C GLY A 16 9.45 -32.54 18.88
N MET A 17 8.70 -32.07 17.90
CA MET A 17 7.32 -32.54 17.66
C MET A 17 7.29 -33.89 16.95
N ALA A 18 8.23 -34.14 16.05
CA ALA A 18 8.42 -35.48 15.45
C ALA A 18 8.82 -36.52 16.48
N ASP A 19 9.76 -36.20 17.38
CA ASP A 19 10.17 -37.07 18.50
C ASP A 19 9.03 -37.35 19.49
N GLN A 20 8.19 -36.32 19.77
CA GLN A 20 7.00 -36.50 20.62
C GLN A 20 5.93 -37.37 19.96
N LEU A 21 5.74 -37.23 18.65
CA LEU A 21 4.81 -38.06 17.88
C LEU A 21 5.33 -39.51 17.77
N GLU A 22 6.62 -39.70 17.55
CA GLU A 22 7.25 -41.01 17.50
C GLU A 22 7.19 -41.71 18.87
N LYS A 23 7.41 -40.96 19.95
CA LYS A 23 7.27 -41.46 21.32
C LYS A 23 5.82 -41.80 21.66
N ALA A 24 4.85 -40.95 21.29
CA ALA A 24 3.43 -41.20 21.48
C ALA A 24 2.95 -42.43 20.67
N LEU A 25 3.48 -42.62 19.45
CA LEU A 25 3.23 -43.79 18.61
C LEU A 25 3.86 -45.05 19.23
N ARG A 26 5.11 -45.00 19.75
CA ARG A 26 5.74 -46.08 20.48
C ARG A 26 4.97 -46.43 21.74
N ASP A 27 4.55 -45.44 22.52
CA ASP A 27 3.80 -45.68 23.78
C ASP A 27 2.36 -46.18 23.52
N SER A 28 1.84 -46.00 22.28
CA SER A 28 0.52 -46.52 21.87
C SER A 28 0.54 -47.86 21.15
N LEU A 29 1.71 -48.33 20.69
CA LEU A 29 1.88 -49.66 20.14
C LEU A 29 2.25 -50.62 21.31
N PRO A 30 1.57 -51.73 21.47
CA PRO A 30 1.99 -52.74 22.45
C PRO A 30 3.41 -53.22 22.09
N ASP A 31 4.30 -53.19 23.07
CA ASP A 31 5.67 -53.66 22.95
C ASP A 31 5.67 -55.05 22.29
N ASP A 32 6.39 -55.14 21.17
CA ASP A 32 6.74 -56.34 20.44
C ASP A 32 5.61 -57.39 20.36
N LEU A 33 4.77 -57.24 19.34
CA LEU A 33 3.84 -58.31 18.96
C LEU A 33 4.65 -59.60 18.73
N THR A 34 4.40 -60.60 19.55
CA THR A 34 4.99 -61.91 19.33
C THR A 34 4.51 -62.50 18.00
N PRO A 35 5.30 -63.37 17.35
CA PRO A 35 4.89 -63.98 16.07
C PRO A 35 3.52 -64.64 16.11
N GLU A 36 3.10 -65.14 17.27
CA GLU A 36 1.77 -65.74 17.50
C GLU A 36 0.66 -64.69 17.54
N GLN A 37 0.95 -63.54 18.10
CA GLN A 37 -0.01 -62.37 18.07
C GLN A 37 -0.17 -61.76 16.69
N VAL A 38 0.90 -61.73 15.88
CA VAL A 38 0.84 -61.32 14.48
C VAL A 38 0.02 -62.29 13.65
N ALA A 39 0.17 -63.61 13.88
CA ALA A 39 -0.61 -64.64 13.20
C ALA A 39 -2.09 -64.66 13.59
N ALA A 40 -2.45 -64.11 14.75
CA ALA A 40 -3.81 -63.99 15.24
C ALA A 40 -4.51 -62.70 14.77
N LEU A 41 -3.80 -61.79 14.07
CA LEU A 41 -4.43 -60.58 13.49
C LEU A 41 -5.27 -60.99 12.30
N ASP A 42 -6.50 -60.49 12.27
CA ASP A 42 -7.45 -60.71 11.17
C ASP A 42 -6.84 -60.17 9.85
N PRO A 43 -6.67 -61.07 8.83
CA PRO A 43 -6.14 -60.66 7.51
C PRO A 43 -6.89 -59.47 6.86
N SER A 44 -8.19 -59.32 7.17
CA SER A 44 -8.99 -58.23 6.66
C SER A 44 -8.51 -56.84 7.11
N ARG A 45 -7.71 -56.78 8.20
CA ARG A 45 -7.11 -55.52 8.64
C ARG A 45 -5.93 -55.05 7.77
N PHE A 46 -5.41 -55.95 6.92
CA PHE A 46 -4.30 -55.68 6.00
C PHE A 46 -4.78 -55.57 4.55
N GLU A 47 -6.09 -55.60 4.30
CA GLU A 47 -6.63 -55.22 2.99
C GLU A 47 -6.40 -53.74 2.75
N MET A 48 -5.85 -53.40 1.58
CA MET A 48 -5.71 -52.02 1.20
C MET A 48 -7.11 -51.40 1.15
N ALA A 49 -7.32 -50.31 1.89
CA ALA A 49 -8.53 -49.55 1.80
C ALA A 49 -8.78 -49.15 0.32
N GLU A 50 -10.01 -49.36 -0.17
CA GLU A 50 -10.36 -48.95 -1.50
C GLU A 50 -9.92 -47.49 -1.70
N TYR A 51 -9.11 -47.26 -2.74
CA TYR A 51 -8.60 -45.94 -3.05
C TYR A 51 -9.78 -45.10 -3.60
N ASP A 52 -10.33 -44.26 -2.72
CA ASP A 52 -11.37 -43.30 -3.12
C ASP A 52 -10.71 -42.00 -3.60
N ASP A 53 -10.65 -41.85 -4.92
CA ASP A 53 -10.11 -40.64 -5.57
C ASP A 53 -10.76 -39.36 -5.04
N THR A 54 -12.04 -39.44 -4.63
CA THR A 54 -12.78 -38.26 -4.14
C THR A 54 -12.40 -37.88 -2.71
N LEU A 55 -11.98 -38.87 -1.90
CA LEU A 55 -11.44 -38.64 -0.55
C LEU A 55 -10.01 -38.10 -0.61
N ALA A 56 -9.18 -38.63 -1.52
CA ALA A 56 -7.83 -38.16 -1.74
C ALA A 56 -7.84 -36.70 -2.26
N GLU A 57 -8.75 -36.37 -3.18
CA GLU A 57 -8.96 -34.98 -3.61
C GLU A 57 -9.47 -34.08 -2.47
N LYS A 58 -10.38 -34.53 -1.64
CA LYS A 58 -10.94 -33.74 -0.53
C LYS A 58 -9.94 -33.51 0.62
N THR A 59 -9.06 -34.46 0.88
CA THR A 59 -8.04 -34.34 1.95
C THR A 59 -6.78 -33.63 1.47
N GLY A 60 -6.48 -33.63 0.16
CA GLY A 60 -5.30 -32.98 -0.42
C GLY A 60 -5.48 -31.50 -0.78
N TYR A 61 -6.70 -31.05 -1.02
CA TYR A 61 -6.98 -29.64 -1.31
C TYR A 61 -7.64 -28.99 -0.10
N SER A 62 -6.85 -28.29 0.70
CA SER A 62 -7.43 -27.29 1.57
C SER A 62 -8.18 -26.30 0.66
N SER A 63 -9.46 -26.03 0.91
CA SER A 63 -10.23 -24.99 0.25
C SER A 63 -9.74 -23.60 0.67
N TYR A 64 -8.42 -23.43 0.63
CA TYR A 64 -7.72 -22.24 1.06
C TYR A 64 -7.84 -21.16 0.00
N SER A 65 -8.78 -20.27 0.16
CA SER A 65 -8.83 -19.06 -0.64
C SER A 65 -7.88 -18.04 -0.05
N TYR A 66 -6.74 -17.82 -0.71
CA TYR A 66 -5.74 -16.82 -0.37
C TYR A 66 -6.38 -15.45 -0.03
N TRP A 67 -7.25 -14.93 -0.89
CA TRP A 67 -7.91 -13.65 -0.67
C TRP A 67 -8.81 -13.63 0.56
N ARG A 68 -9.55 -14.72 0.80
CA ARG A 68 -10.44 -14.83 1.98
C ARG A 68 -9.65 -14.87 3.27
N SER A 69 -8.52 -15.56 3.28
CA SER A 69 -7.63 -15.65 4.43
C SER A 69 -6.96 -14.31 4.71
N THR A 70 -6.37 -13.69 3.67
CA THR A 70 -5.76 -12.36 3.75
C THR A 70 -6.74 -11.33 4.30
N PHE A 71 -7.96 -11.28 3.76
CA PHE A 71 -8.98 -10.33 4.21
C PHE A 71 -9.42 -10.62 5.65
N ARG A 72 -9.55 -11.89 6.04
CA ARG A 72 -9.86 -12.27 7.42
C ARG A 72 -8.74 -11.87 8.38
N ALA A 73 -7.47 -12.13 8.03
CA ALA A 73 -6.31 -11.75 8.83
C ALA A 73 -6.21 -10.23 9.00
N PHE A 74 -6.38 -9.48 7.91
CA PHE A 74 -6.44 -8.01 7.95
C PHE A 74 -7.57 -7.51 8.86
N TRP A 75 -8.78 -8.06 8.74
CA TRP A 75 -9.95 -7.64 9.50
C TRP A 75 -9.87 -7.96 10.98
N ASN A 76 -9.08 -8.97 11.38
CA ASN A 76 -8.81 -9.29 12.78
C ASN A 76 -7.92 -8.25 13.46
N ASN A 77 -7.13 -7.48 12.71
CA ASN A 77 -6.33 -6.39 13.27
C ASN A 77 -7.25 -5.20 13.61
N ARG A 78 -7.46 -4.97 14.92
CA ARG A 78 -8.34 -3.91 15.41
C ARG A 78 -7.92 -2.50 14.96
N LEU A 79 -6.60 -2.23 14.99
CA LEU A 79 -6.04 -0.94 14.62
C LEU A 79 -6.22 -0.67 13.12
N ALA A 80 -5.88 -1.62 12.26
CA ALA A 80 -6.01 -1.47 10.81
C ALA A 80 -7.48 -1.29 10.40
N ARG A 81 -8.39 -2.06 11.00
CA ARG A 81 -9.84 -1.91 10.79
C ARG A 81 -10.34 -0.54 11.20
N PHE A 82 -9.94 -0.05 12.40
CA PHE A 82 -10.32 1.29 12.87
C PHE A 82 -9.82 2.38 11.91
N LEU A 83 -8.54 2.32 11.51
CA LEU A 83 -7.94 3.30 10.60
C LEU A 83 -8.56 3.24 9.20
N LEU A 84 -8.87 2.04 8.68
CA LEU A 84 -9.56 1.91 7.40
C LEU A 84 -10.94 2.56 7.44
N VAL A 85 -11.73 2.26 8.47
CA VAL A 85 -13.07 2.84 8.63
C VAL A 85 -12.97 4.36 8.81
N ALA A 86 -12.05 4.86 9.65
CA ALA A 86 -11.85 6.28 9.87
C ALA A 86 -11.39 7.01 8.59
N LEU A 87 -10.48 6.39 7.80
CA LEU A 87 -10.04 6.94 6.51
C LEU A 87 -11.19 6.97 5.49
N LEU A 88 -11.99 5.90 5.40
CA LEU A 88 -13.16 5.87 4.51
C LEU A 88 -14.21 6.91 4.92
N LEU A 89 -14.45 7.08 6.22
CA LEU A 89 -15.32 8.14 6.73
C LEU A 89 -14.78 9.53 6.42
N LEU A 90 -13.46 9.75 6.54
CA LEU A 90 -12.83 11.00 6.16
C LEU A 90 -13.03 11.27 4.66
N ILE A 91 -12.75 10.30 3.80
CA ILE A 91 -12.93 10.43 2.34
C ILE A 91 -14.41 10.72 2.01
N ALA A 92 -15.34 9.96 2.58
CA ALA A 92 -16.77 10.18 2.39
C ALA A 92 -17.19 11.58 2.86
N PHE A 93 -16.69 12.00 4.03
CA PHE A 93 -16.98 13.32 4.56
C PHE A 93 -16.45 14.44 3.64
N THR A 94 -15.24 14.31 3.09
CA THR A 94 -14.70 15.32 2.15
C THR A 94 -15.55 15.48 0.89
N ILE A 95 -16.21 14.39 0.44
CA ILE A 95 -17.10 14.40 -0.73
C ILE A 95 -18.46 14.99 -0.37
N ILE A 96 -19.01 14.63 0.77
CA ILE A 96 -20.35 15.03 1.22
C ILE A 96 -20.37 16.47 1.73
N GLN A 97 -19.31 16.92 2.39
CA GLN A 97 -19.21 18.22 3.07
C GLN A 97 -19.70 19.42 2.24
N PRO A 98 -19.35 19.61 0.94
CA PRO A 98 -19.84 20.79 0.19
C PRO A 98 -21.33 20.78 -0.10
N HIS A 99 -21.98 19.62 0.03
CA HIS A 99 -23.42 19.45 -0.19
C HIS A 99 -24.26 19.60 1.09
N LEU A 100 -23.60 19.73 2.26
CA LEU A 100 -24.29 19.93 3.53
C LEU A 100 -24.86 21.35 3.62
N PRO A 101 -26.02 21.54 4.25
CA PRO A 101 -26.59 22.87 4.45
C PRO A 101 -25.66 23.74 5.33
N GLY A 102 -25.57 25.02 4.99
CA GLY A 102 -24.74 25.98 5.74
C GLY A 102 -23.25 25.94 5.44
N GLN A 103 -22.79 25.13 4.45
CA GLN A 103 -21.38 25.11 4.08
C GLN A 103 -21.02 26.30 3.17
N ARG A 104 -19.83 26.84 3.41
CA ARG A 104 -19.30 28.02 2.73
C ARG A 104 -18.45 27.64 1.54
N PRO A 105 -18.44 28.42 0.43
CA PRO A 105 -17.54 28.20 -0.68
C PRO A 105 -16.06 28.40 -0.28
N PRO A 106 -15.13 27.50 -0.65
CA PRO A 106 -13.74 27.55 -0.20
C PRO A 106 -12.93 28.72 -0.78
N ALA A 107 -13.40 29.33 -1.86
CA ALA A 107 -12.73 30.47 -2.52
C ALA A 107 -13.32 31.83 -2.13
N GLN A 108 -14.43 31.85 -1.40
CA GLN A 108 -15.11 33.10 -1.01
C GLN A 108 -14.31 33.83 0.06
N ILE A 109 -14.14 35.14 -0.14
CA ILE A 109 -13.57 36.06 0.84
C ILE A 109 -14.72 36.68 1.63
N TYR A 110 -14.55 36.79 2.94
CA TYR A 110 -15.55 37.36 3.84
C TYR A 110 -15.06 38.71 4.36
N ASP A 111 -15.99 39.66 4.40
CA ASP A 111 -15.75 41.02 4.83
C ASP A 111 -16.67 41.36 6.01
N PHE A 112 -16.21 42.25 6.91
CA PHE A 112 -17.04 42.88 7.92
C PHE A 112 -18.01 43.88 7.31
N ASP A 113 -18.98 44.35 8.08
CA ASP A 113 -19.96 45.34 7.65
C ASP A 113 -19.31 46.70 7.28
N ASP A 114 -18.11 46.98 7.78
CA ASP A 114 -17.31 48.14 7.47
C ASP A 114 -16.50 48.00 6.15
N GLY A 115 -16.62 46.87 5.46
CA GLY A 115 -15.89 46.53 4.22
C GLY A 115 -14.46 46.06 4.43
N SER A 116 -14.00 45.91 5.66
CA SER A 116 -12.71 45.31 5.96
C SER A 116 -12.75 43.78 5.86
N VAL A 117 -11.68 43.19 5.28
CA VAL A 117 -11.62 41.74 5.10
C VAL A 117 -11.41 41.01 6.44
N MET A 118 -12.17 39.92 6.69
CA MET A 118 -12.10 39.07 7.89
C MET A 118 -10.84 38.20 7.89
N ARG A 119 -9.65 38.78 7.99
CA ARG A 119 -8.36 38.09 7.93
C ARG A 119 -7.95 37.54 9.28
N ASN A 120 -7.40 36.34 9.25
CA ASN A 120 -6.77 35.68 10.42
C ASN A 120 -7.67 35.65 11.67
N LEU A 121 -8.99 35.53 11.49
CA LEU A 121 -9.90 35.38 12.60
C LEU A 121 -9.69 34.04 13.27
N PRO A 122 -9.59 33.97 14.60
CA PRO A 122 -9.45 32.72 15.34
C PRO A 122 -10.68 31.82 15.14
N PRO A 123 -10.55 30.52 15.42
CA PRO A 123 -11.68 29.59 15.46
C PRO A 123 -12.83 30.13 16.29
N SER A 124 -14.05 30.14 15.74
CA SER A 124 -15.26 30.66 16.33
C SER A 124 -16.49 29.83 15.93
N HIS A 125 -17.65 30.14 16.49
CA HIS A 125 -18.90 29.50 16.07
C HIS A 125 -19.22 29.70 14.59
N ASP A 126 -18.90 30.89 14.05
CA ASP A 126 -19.14 31.22 12.64
C ASP A 126 -18.08 30.63 11.71
N PHE A 127 -16.83 30.56 12.16
CA PHE A 127 -15.71 29.99 11.43
C PHE A 127 -15.03 28.91 12.29
N TRP A 128 -15.40 27.67 12.12
CA TRP A 128 -14.96 26.56 12.98
C TRP A 128 -13.45 26.41 13.07
N PHE A 129 -12.75 26.61 11.97
CA PHE A 129 -11.27 26.59 11.91
C PHE A 129 -10.68 28.00 11.79
N GLY A 130 -11.51 29.05 11.88
CA GLY A 130 -11.10 30.42 11.65
C GLY A 130 -10.98 30.78 10.17
N THR A 131 -10.39 31.95 9.88
CA THR A 131 -10.12 32.39 8.51
C THR A 131 -8.63 32.46 8.22
N ASN A 132 -8.28 32.37 6.94
CA ASN A 132 -6.89 32.50 6.49
C ASN A 132 -6.47 34.00 6.31
N ALA A 133 -5.24 34.24 5.89
CA ALA A 133 -4.68 35.57 5.65
C ALA A 133 -5.40 36.38 4.54
N VAL A 134 -6.24 35.73 3.73
CA VAL A 134 -7.02 36.35 2.65
C VAL A 134 -8.49 36.55 3.06
N GLY A 135 -8.91 36.04 4.23
CA GLY A 135 -10.29 36.14 4.71
C GLY A 135 -11.21 35.03 4.23
N GLN A 136 -10.67 33.87 3.85
CA GLN A 136 -11.42 32.71 3.42
C GLN A 136 -11.64 31.74 4.59
N ASP A 137 -12.77 31.01 4.60
CA ASP A 137 -13.09 30.02 5.60
C ASP A 137 -12.14 28.83 5.54
N LEU A 138 -11.34 28.62 6.59
CA LEU A 138 -10.34 27.57 6.65
C LEU A 138 -10.96 26.16 6.71
N TRP A 139 -12.13 26.00 7.34
CA TRP A 139 -12.88 24.73 7.36
C TRP A 139 -13.21 24.28 5.93
N ALA A 140 -13.85 25.13 5.15
CA ALA A 140 -14.21 24.83 3.77
C ALA A 140 -12.97 24.54 2.90
N ARG A 141 -11.89 25.29 3.11
CA ARG A 141 -10.61 25.09 2.40
C ARG A 141 -9.92 23.79 2.75
N VAL A 142 -9.91 23.37 4.01
CA VAL A 142 -9.28 22.10 4.44
C VAL A 142 -9.96 20.90 3.76
N TRP A 143 -11.29 20.83 3.78
CA TRP A 143 -12.00 19.73 3.14
C TRP A 143 -11.92 19.76 1.61
N SER A 144 -12.01 20.95 1.02
CA SER A 144 -11.78 21.09 -0.42
C SER A 144 -10.35 20.71 -0.80
N GLY A 145 -9.36 21.14 -0.03
CA GLY A 145 -7.95 20.83 -0.25
C GLY A 145 -7.67 19.33 -0.10
N THR A 146 -8.30 18.69 0.87
CA THR A 146 -8.19 17.23 1.07
C THR A 146 -8.69 16.47 -0.15
N ARG A 147 -9.84 16.87 -0.74
CA ARG A 147 -10.34 16.26 -1.98
C ARG A 147 -9.34 16.40 -3.12
N THR A 148 -8.84 17.61 -3.31
CA THR A 148 -7.90 17.92 -4.40
C THR A 148 -6.63 17.11 -4.28
N SER A 149 -6.00 17.09 -3.10
CA SER A 149 -4.75 16.35 -2.85
C SER A 149 -4.96 14.83 -2.94
N LEU A 150 -6.06 14.29 -2.42
CA LEU A 150 -6.39 12.87 -2.56
C LEU A 150 -6.65 12.47 -4.01
N LEU A 151 -7.32 13.32 -4.80
CA LEU A 151 -7.53 13.07 -6.22
C LEU A 151 -6.21 13.02 -6.99
N ILE A 152 -5.31 13.99 -6.75
CA ILE A 152 -3.97 13.99 -7.34
C ILE A 152 -3.22 12.72 -6.94
N ALA A 153 -3.19 12.41 -5.64
CA ALA A 153 -2.49 11.24 -5.13
C ALA A 153 -3.02 9.93 -5.73
N LEU A 154 -4.33 9.81 -5.90
CA LEU A 154 -4.96 8.64 -6.51
C LEU A 154 -4.58 8.48 -7.99
N ILE A 155 -4.66 9.56 -8.78
CA ILE A 155 -4.30 9.54 -10.21
C ILE A 155 -2.83 9.16 -10.39
N VAL A 156 -1.94 9.80 -9.63
CA VAL A 156 -0.49 9.52 -9.70
C VAL A 156 -0.19 8.10 -9.25
N ALA A 157 -0.75 7.66 -8.11
CA ALA A 157 -0.52 6.30 -7.61
C ALA A 157 -1.00 5.22 -8.60
N ILE A 158 -2.16 5.41 -9.23
CA ILE A 158 -2.66 4.47 -10.27
C ILE A 158 -1.71 4.46 -11.47
N SER A 159 -1.31 5.65 -11.97
CA SER A 159 -0.38 5.76 -13.10
C SER A 159 0.96 5.08 -12.80
N ASP A 160 1.55 5.38 -11.65
CA ASP A 160 2.82 4.82 -11.21
C ASP A 160 2.77 3.30 -11.07
N ASN A 161 1.65 2.78 -10.55
CA ASN A 161 1.44 1.33 -10.44
C ASN A 161 1.29 0.68 -11.81
N VAL A 162 0.41 1.19 -12.68
CA VAL A 162 0.17 0.61 -14.01
C VAL A 162 1.45 0.61 -14.83
N ILE A 163 2.13 1.74 -14.92
CA ILE A 163 3.36 1.89 -15.69
C ILE A 163 4.50 1.10 -15.03
N GLY A 164 4.69 1.27 -13.72
CA GLY A 164 5.79 0.66 -12.98
C GLY A 164 5.70 -0.87 -12.93
N ILE A 165 4.52 -1.44 -12.70
CA ILE A 165 4.33 -2.90 -12.72
C ILE A 165 4.59 -3.43 -14.13
N THR A 166 4.03 -2.80 -15.17
CA THR A 166 4.19 -3.26 -16.56
C THR A 166 5.66 -3.23 -16.97
N ILE A 167 6.34 -2.10 -16.78
CA ILE A 167 7.76 -1.97 -17.11
C ILE A 167 8.62 -2.86 -16.23
N GLY A 168 8.34 -2.95 -14.92
CA GLY A 168 9.08 -3.79 -13.98
C GLY A 168 9.01 -5.28 -14.30
N ILE A 169 7.84 -5.76 -14.75
CA ILE A 169 7.69 -7.15 -15.21
C ILE A 169 8.52 -7.39 -16.49
N LEU A 170 8.42 -6.50 -17.49
CA LEU A 170 9.19 -6.61 -18.72
C LEU A 170 10.70 -6.57 -18.43
N TRP A 171 11.12 -5.65 -17.59
CA TRP A 171 12.49 -5.47 -17.16
C TRP A 171 13.05 -6.70 -16.44
N GLY A 172 12.32 -7.25 -15.46
CA GLY A 172 12.77 -8.40 -14.68
C GLY A 172 12.67 -9.74 -15.41
N TYR A 173 11.72 -9.89 -16.34
CA TYR A 173 11.46 -11.16 -17.00
C TYR A 173 12.23 -11.31 -18.33
N VAL A 174 12.35 -10.24 -19.13
CA VAL A 174 12.97 -10.27 -20.45
C VAL A 174 14.46 -9.94 -20.36
N ARG A 175 15.30 -10.97 -20.34
CA ARG A 175 16.78 -10.82 -20.19
C ARG A 175 17.42 -9.82 -21.16
N LYS A 176 16.89 -9.72 -22.39
CA LYS A 176 17.43 -8.78 -23.41
C LYS A 176 17.16 -7.31 -23.05
N LEU A 177 16.08 -7.03 -22.35
CA LEU A 177 15.71 -5.68 -21.93
C LEU A 177 16.37 -5.27 -20.60
N ASP A 178 16.83 -6.25 -19.81
CA ASP A 178 17.37 -6.00 -18.47
C ASP A 178 18.56 -5.04 -18.50
N ALA A 179 19.56 -5.28 -19.34
CA ALA A 179 20.73 -4.41 -19.44
C ALA A 179 20.36 -2.99 -19.91
N PHE A 180 19.50 -2.88 -20.94
CA PHE A 180 19.07 -1.58 -21.47
C PHE A 180 18.27 -0.77 -20.46
N LEU A 181 17.24 -1.38 -19.86
CA LEU A 181 16.38 -0.69 -18.88
C LEU A 181 17.13 -0.37 -17.58
N THR A 182 18.11 -1.20 -17.19
CA THR A 182 18.99 -0.91 -16.07
C THR A 182 19.81 0.35 -16.32
N GLU A 183 20.36 0.51 -17.52
CA GLU A 183 21.15 1.69 -17.87
C GLU A 183 20.27 2.95 -17.92
N VAL A 184 19.09 2.87 -18.55
CA VAL A 184 18.11 3.96 -18.56
C VAL A 184 17.71 4.36 -17.14
N TYR A 185 17.43 3.36 -16.27
CA TYR A 185 17.10 3.61 -14.88
C TYR A 185 18.25 4.32 -14.15
N ASN A 186 19.49 3.83 -14.29
CA ASN A 186 20.66 4.38 -13.64
C ASN A 186 20.90 5.84 -14.05
N ILE A 187 20.72 6.18 -15.35
CA ILE A 187 20.85 7.56 -15.82
C ILE A 187 19.84 8.47 -15.13
N ILE A 188 18.58 8.04 -15.05
CA ILE A 188 17.51 8.86 -14.45
C ILE A 188 17.66 8.93 -12.93
N ASP A 189 17.97 7.80 -12.26
CA ASP A 189 18.07 7.70 -10.80
C ASP A 189 19.26 8.50 -10.22
N ASN A 190 20.29 8.77 -11.03
CA ASN A 190 21.40 9.65 -10.66
C ASN A 190 20.99 11.14 -10.56
N ILE A 191 19.83 11.52 -11.12
CA ILE A 191 19.31 12.88 -11.00
C ILE A 191 18.35 12.91 -9.79
N PRO A 192 18.57 13.78 -8.80
CA PRO A 192 17.63 13.89 -7.69
C PRO A 192 16.20 14.10 -8.18
N ARG A 193 15.27 13.24 -7.74
CA ARG A 193 13.87 13.26 -8.16
C ARG A 193 13.23 14.64 -8.05
N THR A 194 13.54 15.37 -6.97
CA THR A 194 13.04 16.73 -6.72
C THR A 194 13.45 17.71 -7.81
N ILE A 195 14.67 17.59 -8.35
CA ILE A 195 15.15 18.46 -9.44
C ILE A 195 14.33 18.19 -10.71
N ILE A 196 14.06 16.93 -11.03
CA ILE A 196 13.25 16.58 -12.20
C ILE A 196 11.83 17.13 -12.06
N LEU A 197 11.21 16.99 -10.89
CA LEU A 197 9.88 17.52 -10.60
C LEU A 197 9.83 19.04 -10.77
N ILE A 198 10.83 19.76 -10.21
CA ILE A 198 10.95 21.23 -10.34
C ILE A 198 11.09 21.61 -11.80
N LEU A 199 11.98 20.96 -12.55
CA LEU A 199 12.27 21.29 -13.95
C LEU A 199 11.03 21.12 -14.83
N ILE A 200 10.33 19.98 -14.72
CA ILE A 200 9.12 19.72 -15.48
C ILE A 200 8.02 20.72 -15.11
N SER A 201 7.82 20.97 -13.82
CA SER A 201 6.82 21.93 -13.34
C SER A 201 7.11 23.37 -13.78
N TYR A 202 8.38 23.75 -13.85
CA TYR A 202 8.81 25.05 -14.32
C TYR A 202 8.54 25.23 -15.83
N ILE A 203 8.86 24.23 -16.65
CA ILE A 203 8.68 24.27 -18.11
C ILE A 203 7.20 24.31 -18.48
N LEU A 204 6.36 23.47 -17.83
CA LEU A 204 4.95 23.34 -18.19
C LEU A 204 4.03 24.39 -17.54
N ARG A 205 4.56 25.27 -16.71
CA ARG A 205 3.84 26.25 -15.87
C ARG A 205 3.04 25.60 -14.73
N PRO A 206 2.99 26.26 -13.55
CA PRO A 206 2.27 25.75 -12.38
C PRO A 206 0.78 25.48 -12.63
N GLY A 207 0.31 24.32 -12.15
CA GLY A 207 -1.09 23.91 -12.26
C GLY A 207 -1.30 22.45 -11.89
N MET A 208 -2.56 22.06 -11.67
CA MET A 208 -2.91 20.69 -11.27
C MET A 208 -2.44 19.65 -12.30
N ALA A 209 -2.70 19.88 -13.58
CA ALA A 209 -2.29 18.97 -14.64
C ALA A 209 -0.77 18.82 -14.71
N THR A 210 -0.03 19.91 -14.58
CA THR A 210 1.44 19.92 -14.58
C THR A 210 1.99 19.12 -13.39
N MET A 211 1.41 19.29 -12.21
CA MET A 211 1.82 18.50 -11.02
C MET A 211 1.61 17.02 -11.26
N ILE A 212 0.45 16.61 -11.74
CA ILE A 212 0.16 15.20 -12.05
C ILE A 212 1.15 14.67 -13.09
N ILE A 213 1.36 15.40 -14.20
CA ILE A 213 2.28 14.99 -15.26
C ILE A 213 3.71 14.86 -14.73
N SER A 214 4.22 15.86 -14.00
CA SER A 214 5.58 15.82 -13.46
C SER A 214 5.79 14.64 -12.51
N MET A 215 4.83 14.37 -11.63
CA MET A 215 4.89 13.23 -10.72
C MET A 215 4.82 11.90 -11.48
N CYS A 216 3.89 11.73 -12.43
CA CYS A 216 3.77 10.52 -13.24
C CYS A 216 4.98 10.27 -14.13
N CYS A 217 5.71 11.30 -14.58
CA CYS A 217 6.92 11.12 -15.38
C CYS A 217 8.04 10.38 -14.62
N VAL A 218 8.08 10.51 -13.30
CA VAL A 218 9.21 9.98 -12.50
C VAL A 218 8.76 8.93 -11.48
N GLY A 219 7.49 8.94 -11.05
CA GLY A 219 7.00 8.11 -9.94
C GLY A 219 7.06 6.61 -10.21
N TRP A 220 6.79 6.20 -11.46
CA TRP A 220 6.80 4.80 -11.89
C TRP A 220 8.16 4.11 -11.74
N LEU A 221 9.28 4.86 -11.75
CA LEU A 221 10.64 4.31 -11.69
C LEU A 221 10.88 3.45 -10.45
N GLY A 222 10.47 3.94 -9.27
CA GLY A 222 10.63 3.22 -8.01
C GLY A 222 9.85 1.91 -8.01
N MET A 223 8.59 1.94 -8.50
CA MET A 223 7.75 0.75 -8.62
C MET A 223 8.32 -0.25 -9.63
N ALA A 224 8.79 0.23 -10.78
CA ALA A 224 9.37 -0.64 -11.81
C ALA A 224 10.62 -1.37 -11.30
N ARG A 225 11.55 -0.67 -10.64
CA ARG A 225 12.73 -1.27 -10.01
C ARG A 225 12.35 -2.29 -8.94
N PHE A 226 11.38 -1.95 -8.11
CA PHE A 226 10.91 -2.84 -7.07
C PHE A 226 10.35 -4.14 -7.66
N ILE A 227 9.44 -4.05 -8.64
CA ILE A 227 8.86 -5.22 -9.32
C ILE A 227 9.93 -6.04 -10.06
N ARG A 228 10.88 -5.38 -10.74
CA ARG A 228 12.01 -6.08 -11.35
C ARG A 228 12.75 -6.94 -10.33
N ASN A 229 13.11 -6.38 -9.19
CA ASN A 229 13.86 -7.11 -8.15
C ASN A 229 13.06 -8.31 -7.62
N GLN A 230 11.76 -8.16 -7.43
CA GLN A 230 10.87 -9.25 -7.03
C GLN A 230 10.81 -10.35 -8.12
N ILE A 231 10.67 -9.97 -9.38
CA ILE A 231 10.66 -10.91 -10.52
C ILE A 231 11.97 -11.70 -10.59
N LEU A 232 13.12 -11.03 -10.41
CA LEU A 232 14.43 -11.71 -10.43
C LEU A 232 14.54 -12.80 -9.35
N MET A 233 13.93 -12.61 -8.19
CA MET A 233 13.95 -13.59 -7.09
C MET A 233 13.08 -14.84 -7.35
N ILE A 234 12.00 -14.67 -8.14
CA ILE A 234 11.01 -15.75 -8.29
C ILE A 234 10.98 -16.37 -9.70
N ARG A 235 11.47 -15.70 -10.76
CA ARG A 235 11.34 -16.16 -12.15
C ARG A 235 12.03 -17.50 -12.42
N ASP A 236 13.13 -17.79 -11.73
CA ASP A 236 13.96 -18.97 -11.94
C ASP A 236 13.74 -20.06 -10.85
N ARG A 237 12.65 -19.95 -10.06
CA ARG A 237 12.20 -20.98 -9.12
C ARG A 237 11.75 -22.25 -9.84
N ASP A 238 11.93 -23.41 -9.22
CA ASP A 238 11.71 -24.75 -9.79
C ASP A 238 10.34 -24.91 -10.45
N TYR A 239 9.27 -24.43 -9.81
CA TYR A 239 7.91 -24.51 -10.36
C TYR A 239 7.73 -23.68 -11.63
N ASN A 240 8.46 -22.55 -11.79
CA ASN A 240 8.46 -21.73 -12.99
C ASN A 240 9.30 -22.36 -14.09
N LEU A 241 10.42 -22.98 -13.73
CA LEU A 241 11.26 -23.77 -14.66
C LEU A 241 10.48 -24.97 -15.18
N ALA A 242 9.82 -25.73 -14.32
CA ALA A 242 8.96 -26.84 -14.73
C ALA A 242 7.83 -26.39 -15.68
N SER A 243 7.18 -25.26 -15.37
CA SER A 243 6.15 -24.68 -16.25
C SER A 243 6.71 -24.33 -17.64
N ARG A 244 7.97 -23.82 -17.72
CA ARG A 244 8.63 -23.55 -19.01
C ARG A 244 8.94 -24.84 -19.77
N CYS A 245 9.45 -25.86 -19.08
CA CYS A 245 9.74 -27.15 -19.69
C CYS A 245 8.48 -27.82 -20.28
N LEU A 246 7.32 -27.60 -19.62
CA LEU A 246 6.01 -28.04 -20.12
C LEU A 246 5.42 -27.16 -21.24
N GLY A 247 6.20 -26.18 -21.75
CA GLY A 247 5.77 -25.33 -22.86
C GLY A 247 4.73 -24.27 -22.50
N THR A 248 4.56 -23.94 -21.21
CA THR A 248 3.61 -22.89 -20.80
C THR A 248 4.05 -21.53 -21.35
N PRO A 249 3.16 -20.79 -22.07
CA PRO A 249 3.51 -19.51 -22.65
C PRO A 249 3.85 -18.48 -21.57
N THR A 250 4.86 -17.64 -21.85
CA THR A 250 5.39 -16.60 -20.95
C THR A 250 4.29 -15.75 -20.29
N ARG A 251 3.30 -15.30 -21.07
CA ARG A 251 2.17 -14.50 -20.57
C ARG A 251 1.41 -15.23 -19.46
N LYS A 252 1.21 -16.54 -19.61
CA LYS A 252 0.49 -17.35 -18.60
C LYS A 252 1.33 -17.51 -17.33
N ILE A 253 2.65 -17.68 -17.45
CA ILE A 253 3.56 -17.74 -16.29
C ILE A 253 3.53 -16.41 -15.54
N ILE A 254 3.63 -15.28 -16.24
CA ILE A 254 3.58 -13.94 -15.62
C ILE A 254 2.26 -13.75 -14.87
N LEU A 255 1.12 -13.97 -15.54
CA LEU A 255 -0.19 -13.64 -14.97
C LEU A 255 -0.67 -14.64 -13.90
N LYS A 256 -0.29 -15.94 -14.01
CA LYS A 256 -0.78 -16.98 -13.10
C LYS A 256 0.20 -17.38 -12.00
N ASN A 257 1.51 -17.24 -12.24
CA ASN A 257 2.52 -17.66 -11.28
C ASN A 257 3.22 -16.48 -10.61
N LEU A 258 3.65 -15.47 -11.41
CA LEU A 258 4.46 -14.38 -10.87
C LEU A 258 3.59 -13.27 -10.24
N LEU A 259 2.61 -12.76 -10.98
CA LEU A 259 1.81 -11.62 -10.52
C LEU A 259 1.02 -11.92 -9.23
N PRO A 260 0.36 -13.07 -9.05
CA PRO A 260 -0.32 -13.38 -7.79
C PRO A 260 0.61 -13.41 -6.57
N TYR A 261 1.85 -13.86 -6.76
CA TYR A 261 2.87 -13.85 -5.71
C TYR A 261 3.26 -12.42 -5.28
N LEU A 262 3.17 -11.46 -6.20
CA LEU A 262 3.58 -10.08 -5.97
C LEU A 262 2.47 -9.19 -5.41
N VAL A 263 1.23 -9.66 -5.36
CA VAL A 263 0.07 -8.82 -4.99
C VAL A 263 0.25 -8.16 -3.63
N SER A 264 0.71 -8.88 -2.60
CA SER A 264 0.91 -8.35 -1.26
C SER A 264 1.89 -7.16 -1.24
N VAL A 265 3.03 -7.34 -1.90
CA VAL A 265 4.06 -6.31 -1.97
C VAL A 265 3.67 -5.14 -2.87
N ILE A 266 2.89 -5.38 -3.94
CA ILE A 266 2.30 -4.33 -4.77
C ILE A 266 1.31 -3.48 -3.95
N MET A 267 0.44 -4.12 -3.18
CA MET A 267 -0.53 -3.40 -2.33
C MET A 267 0.15 -2.54 -1.28
N LEU A 268 1.23 -3.03 -0.66
CA LEU A 268 2.04 -2.24 0.27
C LEU A 268 2.62 -1.01 -0.42
N GLN A 269 3.29 -1.19 -1.55
CA GLN A 269 3.90 -0.08 -2.29
C GLN A 269 2.86 0.93 -2.76
N THR A 270 1.68 0.46 -3.18
CA THR A 270 0.56 1.33 -3.57
C THR A 270 0.07 2.17 -2.39
N ALA A 271 -0.07 1.57 -1.21
CA ALA A 271 -0.48 2.30 -0.02
C ALA A 271 0.55 3.37 0.39
N LEU A 272 1.85 3.08 0.24
CA LEU A 272 2.94 4.02 0.53
C LEU A 272 3.09 5.12 -0.54
N ALA A 273 2.62 4.89 -1.76
CA ALA A 273 2.68 5.88 -2.85
C ALA A 273 1.82 7.13 -2.54
N ILE A 274 0.63 6.96 -1.92
CA ILE A 274 -0.27 8.08 -1.63
C ILE A 274 0.35 9.13 -0.70
N PRO A 275 0.91 8.78 0.47
CA PRO A 275 1.65 9.72 1.31
C PRO A 275 2.82 10.40 0.59
N SER A 276 3.56 9.64 -0.23
CA SER A 276 4.69 10.17 -1.00
C SER A 276 4.25 11.27 -1.96
N VAL A 277 3.15 11.03 -2.70
CA VAL A 277 2.60 12.03 -3.64
C VAL A 277 2.13 13.30 -2.92
N ILE A 278 1.48 13.16 -1.75
CA ILE A 278 1.09 14.32 -0.94
C ILE A 278 2.32 15.11 -0.49
N SER A 279 3.40 14.42 -0.10
CA SER A 279 4.67 15.06 0.28
C SER A 279 5.30 15.81 -0.91
N ASP A 280 5.29 15.22 -2.10
CA ASP A 280 5.77 15.86 -3.34
C ASP A 280 4.91 17.10 -3.70
N GLU A 281 3.59 17.03 -3.50
CA GLU A 281 2.68 18.16 -3.68
C GLU A 281 3.05 19.34 -2.76
N VAL A 282 3.22 19.04 -1.45
CA VAL A 282 3.63 20.05 -0.46
C VAL A 282 4.98 20.66 -0.85
N PHE A 283 5.94 19.83 -1.26
CA PHE A 283 7.27 20.27 -1.68
C PHE A 283 7.23 21.17 -2.92
N LEU A 284 6.52 20.77 -3.98
CA LEU A 284 6.38 21.60 -5.20
C LEU A 284 5.69 22.93 -4.91
N THR A 285 4.68 22.91 -4.03
CA THR A 285 4.01 24.12 -3.58
C THR A 285 4.94 25.04 -2.80
N TYR A 286 5.78 24.47 -1.93
CA TYR A 286 6.82 25.21 -1.20
C TYR A 286 7.81 25.90 -2.16
N CYS A 287 8.17 25.25 -3.27
CA CYS A 287 9.01 25.81 -4.32
C CYS A 287 8.29 26.86 -5.19
N GLY A 288 7.00 27.16 -4.95
CA GLY A 288 6.21 28.08 -5.77
C GLY A 288 5.75 27.48 -7.11
N LEU A 289 5.90 26.16 -7.28
CA LEU A 289 5.52 25.40 -8.48
C LEU A 289 4.25 24.57 -8.27
N GLY A 290 3.56 24.80 -7.16
CA GLY A 290 2.32 24.13 -6.80
C GLY A 290 1.10 24.63 -7.56
N MET A 291 -0.06 24.36 -6.98
CA MET A 291 -1.32 24.84 -7.54
C MET A 291 -1.50 26.35 -7.33
N PRO A 292 -2.28 27.01 -8.22
CA PRO A 292 -2.69 28.40 -8.01
C PRO A 292 -3.40 28.55 -6.65
N LYS A 293 -3.18 29.70 -5.97
CA LYS A 293 -3.70 29.95 -4.60
C LYS A 293 -5.22 29.95 -4.47
N ASN A 294 -5.93 30.17 -5.57
CA ASN A 294 -7.39 30.10 -5.63
C ASN A 294 -7.91 28.65 -5.49
N ILE A 295 -7.08 27.66 -5.80
CA ILE A 295 -7.44 26.23 -5.64
C ILE A 295 -6.91 25.77 -4.28
N ALA A 296 -7.83 25.33 -3.43
CA ALA A 296 -7.44 24.72 -2.16
C ALA A 296 -6.80 23.36 -2.41
N SER A 297 -5.64 23.14 -1.81
CA SER A 297 -4.98 21.82 -1.68
C SER A 297 -4.29 21.74 -0.33
N LEU A 298 -4.01 20.53 0.13
CA LEU A 298 -3.30 20.35 1.41
C LEU A 298 -1.91 20.98 1.35
N GLY A 299 -1.22 20.89 0.19
CA GLY A 299 0.07 21.53 -0.02
C GLY A 299 -0.01 23.05 0.12
N ASN A 300 -0.96 23.70 -0.55
CA ASN A 300 -1.17 25.15 -0.43
C ASN A 300 -1.47 25.57 1.01
N LEU A 301 -2.37 24.82 1.69
CA LEU A 301 -2.77 25.14 3.06
C LEU A 301 -1.61 24.99 4.05
N VAL A 302 -0.79 23.95 3.92
CA VAL A 302 0.39 23.76 4.77
C VAL A 302 1.42 24.87 4.53
N GLU A 303 1.64 25.27 3.26
CA GLU A 303 2.57 26.35 2.93
C GLU A 303 2.07 27.73 3.42
N GLU A 304 0.78 28.04 3.25
CA GLU A 304 0.16 29.24 3.80
C GLU A 304 0.24 29.25 5.34
N GLY A 305 -0.12 28.15 5.98
CA GLY A 305 -0.09 27.99 7.44
C GLY A 305 1.31 28.07 8.03
N ARG A 306 2.33 27.57 7.31
CA ARG A 306 3.76 27.66 7.71
C ARG A 306 4.19 29.13 7.91
N LYS A 307 3.75 30.04 7.06
CA LYS A 307 4.04 31.47 7.19
C LYS A 307 3.43 32.09 8.45
N MET A 308 2.35 31.49 8.95
CA MET A 308 1.62 31.95 10.15
C MET A 308 2.09 31.26 11.45
N MET A 309 3.09 30.36 11.38
CA MET A 309 3.52 29.52 12.51
C MET A 309 4.00 30.35 13.72
N MET A 310 4.68 31.46 13.47
CA MET A 310 5.21 32.36 14.51
C MET A 310 4.21 33.44 14.95
N THR A 311 2.97 33.41 14.47
CA THR A 311 1.91 34.35 14.82
C THR A 311 0.88 33.72 15.73
N SER A 312 -0.10 34.49 16.20
CA SER A 312 -1.28 33.97 16.90
C SER A 312 -2.16 33.06 16.02
N SER A 313 -1.99 33.14 14.69
CA SER A 313 -2.78 32.42 13.69
C SER A 313 -2.21 31.05 13.30
N ARG A 314 -1.39 30.42 14.17
CA ARG A 314 -0.80 29.08 13.98
C ARG A 314 -1.83 27.97 13.72
N TYR A 315 -3.09 28.14 14.08
CA TYR A 315 -4.16 27.21 13.77
C TYR A 315 -4.30 26.95 12.26
N GLN A 316 -3.92 27.92 11.40
CA GLN A 316 -3.92 27.77 9.94
C GLN A 316 -2.96 26.66 9.47
N LEU A 317 -1.91 26.36 10.22
CA LEU A 317 -1.03 25.24 9.95
C LEU A 317 -1.52 23.95 10.63
N ILE A 318 -1.99 24.06 11.87
CA ILE A 318 -2.31 22.90 12.71
C ILE A 318 -3.41 22.04 12.04
N PHE A 319 -4.52 22.64 11.60
CA PHE A 319 -5.63 21.86 11.04
C PHE A 319 -5.26 21.11 9.74
N PRO A 320 -4.67 21.75 8.72
CA PRO A 320 -4.22 21.01 7.54
C PRO A 320 -3.16 19.95 7.85
N ALA A 321 -2.20 20.26 8.73
CA ALA A 321 -1.16 19.32 9.13
C ALA A 321 -1.72 18.09 9.83
N LEU A 322 -2.72 18.24 10.71
CA LEU A 322 -3.39 17.10 11.35
C LEU A 322 -4.07 16.20 10.32
N VAL A 323 -4.73 16.77 9.31
CA VAL A 323 -5.38 15.98 8.24
C VAL A 323 -4.34 15.24 7.41
N VAL A 324 -3.25 15.91 6.99
CA VAL A 324 -2.13 15.27 6.25
C VAL A 324 -1.54 14.13 7.08
N THR A 325 -1.25 14.38 8.36
CA THR A 325 -0.68 13.37 9.26
C THR A 325 -1.61 12.17 9.42
N PHE A 326 -2.90 12.42 9.64
CA PHE A 326 -3.89 11.35 9.75
C PHE A 326 -3.96 10.48 8.48
N ILE A 327 -4.03 11.10 7.30
CA ILE A 327 -4.04 10.40 6.01
C ILE A 327 -2.77 9.57 5.85
N THR A 328 -1.61 10.18 6.07
CA THR A 328 -0.29 9.55 5.91
C THR A 328 -0.15 8.33 6.82
N VAL A 329 -0.43 8.50 8.12
CA VAL A 329 -0.34 7.42 9.11
C VAL A 329 -1.34 6.30 8.80
N SER A 330 -2.56 6.66 8.39
CA SER A 330 -3.59 5.68 8.05
C SER A 330 -3.17 4.81 6.85
N PHE A 331 -2.74 5.41 5.75
CA PHE A 331 -2.27 4.65 4.59
C PHE A 331 -1.05 3.79 4.91
N TYR A 332 -0.10 4.32 5.66
CA TYR A 332 1.09 3.58 6.07
C TYR A 332 0.75 2.34 6.91
N LEU A 333 -0.07 2.49 7.95
CA LEU A 333 -0.43 1.39 8.84
C LEU A 333 -1.36 0.38 8.16
N ILE A 334 -2.32 0.84 7.34
CA ILE A 334 -3.19 -0.04 6.55
C ILE A 334 -2.35 -0.85 5.56
N GLY A 335 -1.42 -0.20 4.84
CA GLY A 335 -0.54 -0.86 3.88
C GLY A 335 0.33 -1.94 4.52
N ASN A 336 1.00 -1.62 5.63
CA ASN A 336 1.83 -2.60 6.35
C ASN A 336 0.99 -3.77 6.87
N THR A 337 -0.15 -3.50 7.52
CA THR A 337 -1.02 -4.58 8.03
C THR A 337 -1.55 -5.45 6.90
N PHE A 338 -1.87 -4.86 5.74
CA PHE A 338 -2.31 -5.62 4.59
C PHE A 338 -1.18 -6.50 4.03
N ALA A 339 0.04 -5.98 3.98
CA ALA A 339 1.22 -6.76 3.56
C ALA A 339 1.48 -7.94 4.50
N ASP A 340 1.42 -7.71 5.81
CA ASP A 340 1.58 -8.75 6.84
C ASP A 340 0.47 -9.80 6.73
N ALA A 341 -0.78 -9.37 6.52
CA ALA A 341 -1.93 -10.25 6.34
C ALA A 341 -1.88 -11.02 5.01
N SER A 342 -1.14 -10.55 4.02
CA SER A 342 -0.99 -11.18 2.71
C SER A 342 0.23 -12.11 2.63
N ASP A 343 1.08 -12.16 3.65
CA ASP A 343 2.22 -13.09 3.68
C ASP A 343 1.73 -14.51 3.96
N PRO A 344 1.92 -15.46 3.02
CA PRO A 344 1.50 -16.86 3.21
C PRO A 344 2.13 -17.53 4.44
N ARG A 345 3.28 -17.02 4.89
CA ARG A 345 3.99 -17.56 6.06
C ARG A 345 3.25 -17.28 7.38
N ASN A 346 2.38 -16.29 7.39
CA ASN A 346 1.60 -15.93 8.58
C ASN A 346 0.25 -16.67 8.68
N HIS A 347 -0.03 -17.58 7.74
CA HIS A 347 -1.31 -18.28 7.62
C HIS A 347 -1.20 -19.80 8.02
N VAL A 348 -0.10 -20.21 8.66
CA VAL A 348 0.10 -21.56 9.17
C VAL A 348 -0.53 -21.71 10.55
#